data_831637feba14ad370a4c580d06ce554f
#
_entry.id   831637feba14ad370a4c580d06ce554f
#
_cell.length_a   1.000
_cell.length_b   1.000
_cell.length_c   1.000
_cell.angle_alpha   90.00
_cell.angle_beta   90.00
_cell.angle_gamma   90.00
#
_symmetry.space_group_name_H-M   'P 1'
#
loop_
_entity.id
_entity.type
_entity.pdbx_description
1 polymer ?
#
loop_
_entity_poly.entity_id
_entity_poly.type
_entity_poly.pdbx_seq_one_letter_code
_entity_poly.pdbx_strand_id
1 'polypeptide(L)'
;DDAMLYEQPTGHVIRTRNWAQALPEDQRPVFRQVDSLAQAVREVNAVWKFALTDEDIPRLQRFAREVGETLGLECEWSWHDQVDIARAGNSKGKRLAQWVASQGLSMQDVVAFGDNYNDLSMLEAAGTGVAMGNAVDEVKARARVVIGDNESTSIAEFIYRQLL
;
A
#
# COMPACT_ATOMS: atom_id res chain seq x y z
N ASP A 1 -13.29 9.89 8.99
CA ASP A 1 -13.17 8.52 9.36
C ASP A 1 -13.87 7.63 8.34
N ASP A 2 -13.11 6.99 7.50
CA ASP A 2 -13.62 6.07 6.48
C ASP A 2 -12.93 4.71 6.64
N ALA A 3 -13.68 3.66 6.47
CA ALA A 3 -13.15 2.30 6.50
C ALA A 3 -13.51 1.60 5.20
N MET A 4 -12.52 0.98 4.61
CA MET A 4 -12.64 0.25 3.35
C MET A 4 -12.23 -1.20 3.54
N LEU A 5 -12.87 -2.06 2.76
CA LEU A 5 -12.57 -3.48 2.70
C LEU A 5 -12.40 -3.86 1.23
N TYR A 6 -11.35 -4.61 0.94
CA TYR A 6 -11.09 -5.15 -0.39
C TYR A 6 -11.47 -6.62 -0.44
N GLU A 7 -12.51 -6.94 -1.21
CA GLU A 7 -13.06 -8.29 -1.33
C GLU A 7 -12.21 -9.18 -2.26
N GLN A 8 -12.04 -10.44 -1.88
CA GLN A 8 -11.45 -11.48 -2.72
C GLN A 8 -12.57 -12.39 -3.27
N PRO A 9 -12.50 -12.89 -4.52
CA PRO A 9 -11.42 -12.74 -5.49
C PRO A 9 -11.57 -11.53 -6.42
N THR A 10 -12.67 -10.79 -6.33
CA THR A 10 -13.02 -9.74 -7.29
C THR A 10 -12.19 -8.47 -7.13
N GLY A 11 -11.62 -8.24 -5.96
CA GLY A 11 -10.95 -6.99 -5.61
C GLY A 11 -11.90 -5.79 -5.46
N HIS A 12 -13.21 -6.02 -5.40
CA HIS A 12 -14.17 -4.94 -5.21
C HIS A 12 -13.96 -4.25 -3.87
N VAL A 13 -14.11 -2.93 -3.89
CA VAL A 13 -14.02 -2.11 -2.69
C VAL A 13 -15.40 -1.95 -2.07
N ILE A 14 -15.51 -2.22 -0.78
CA ILE A 14 -16.69 -2.01 0.04
C ILE A 14 -16.36 -0.89 1.04
N ARG A 15 -17.19 0.14 1.13
CA ARG A 15 -16.93 1.33 1.94
C ARG A 15 -18.11 1.72 2.81
N THR A 16 -17.81 2.38 3.93
CA THR A 16 -18.82 3.00 4.79
C THR A 16 -19.24 4.39 4.30
N ARG A 17 -18.38 5.10 3.58
CA ARG A 17 -18.68 6.45 3.05
C ARG A 17 -18.68 6.49 1.53
N ASN A 18 -19.53 7.32 0.96
CA ASN A 18 -19.53 7.63 -0.46
C ASN A 18 -18.74 8.91 -0.76
N TRP A 19 -17.41 8.86 -0.51
CA TRP A 19 -16.51 9.97 -0.80
C TRP A 19 -16.44 10.32 -2.30
N ALA A 20 -16.73 9.35 -3.15
CA ALA A 20 -16.66 9.52 -4.61
C ALA A 20 -17.76 10.44 -5.17
N GLN A 21 -18.78 10.79 -4.37
CA GLN A 21 -19.78 11.77 -4.80
C GLN A 21 -19.18 13.14 -5.13
N ALA A 22 -18.06 13.49 -4.52
CA ALA A 22 -17.33 14.73 -4.79
C ALA A 22 -16.57 14.70 -6.13
N LEU A 23 -16.38 13.52 -6.74
CA LEU A 23 -15.68 13.36 -8.00
C LEU A 23 -16.64 13.48 -9.20
N PRO A 24 -16.14 13.92 -10.38
CA PRO A 24 -16.86 13.80 -11.64
C PRO A 24 -17.29 12.35 -11.89
N GLU A 25 -18.44 12.16 -12.55
CA GLU A 25 -19.05 10.84 -12.70
C GLU A 25 -18.15 9.83 -13.42
N ASP A 26 -17.41 10.27 -14.43
CA ASP A 26 -16.44 9.49 -15.20
C ASP A 26 -15.18 9.10 -14.40
N GLN A 27 -14.94 9.75 -13.26
CA GLN A 27 -13.79 9.49 -12.36
C GLN A 27 -14.19 8.72 -11.10
N ARG A 28 -15.48 8.39 -10.94
CA ARG A 28 -15.95 7.69 -9.75
C ARG A 28 -15.55 6.22 -9.79
N PRO A 29 -14.79 5.74 -8.79
CA PRO A 29 -14.47 4.33 -8.70
C PRO A 29 -15.72 3.50 -8.40
N VAL A 30 -15.74 2.27 -8.89
CA VAL A 30 -16.80 1.31 -8.58
C VAL A 30 -16.56 0.76 -7.17
N PHE A 31 -17.51 0.98 -6.28
CA PHE A 31 -17.48 0.40 -4.93
C PHE A 31 -18.92 0.16 -4.42
N ARG A 32 -19.04 -0.72 -3.43
CA ARG A 32 -20.30 -0.97 -2.72
C ARG A 32 -20.30 -0.20 -1.41
N GLN A 33 -21.24 0.72 -1.24
CA GLN A 33 -21.45 1.39 0.04
C GLN A 33 -22.24 0.50 0.98
N VAL A 34 -21.85 0.45 2.24
CA VAL A 34 -22.50 -0.32 3.31
C VAL A 34 -22.54 0.48 4.60
N ASP A 35 -23.53 0.23 5.44
CA ASP A 35 -23.64 0.85 6.75
C ASP A 35 -22.71 0.21 7.80
N SER A 36 -22.31 -1.05 7.56
CA SER A 36 -21.45 -1.80 8.48
C SER A 36 -20.50 -2.74 7.74
N LEU A 37 -19.19 -2.50 7.87
CA LEU A 37 -18.17 -3.42 7.37
C LEU A 37 -18.19 -4.76 8.12
N ALA A 38 -18.53 -4.78 9.41
CA ALA A 38 -18.65 -6.01 10.19
C ALA A 38 -19.73 -6.95 9.64
N GLN A 39 -20.81 -6.39 9.10
CA GLN A 39 -21.82 -7.19 8.40
C GLN A 39 -21.30 -7.60 7.01
N ALA A 40 -20.72 -6.69 6.24
CA ALA A 40 -20.21 -6.97 4.91
C ALA A 40 -19.16 -8.09 4.88
N VAL A 41 -18.29 -8.15 5.89
CA VAL A 41 -17.28 -9.22 6.03
C VAL A 41 -17.90 -10.61 6.08
N ARG A 42 -19.11 -10.76 6.63
CA ARG A 42 -19.81 -12.05 6.71
C ARG A 42 -20.42 -12.50 5.39
N GLU A 43 -20.56 -11.56 4.45
CA GLU A 43 -21.18 -11.79 3.14
C GLU A 43 -20.14 -12.10 2.04
N VAL A 44 -18.86 -11.79 2.29
CA VAL A 44 -17.77 -12.00 1.31
C VAL A 44 -17.01 -13.29 1.61
N ASN A 45 -16.46 -13.90 0.56
CA ASN A 45 -15.70 -15.14 0.69
C ASN A 45 -14.37 -14.95 1.44
N ALA A 46 -13.69 -13.83 1.16
CA ALA A 46 -12.44 -13.47 1.81
C ALA A 46 -12.18 -11.97 1.69
N VAL A 47 -11.38 -11.44 2.59
CA VAL A 47 -10.94 -10.06 2.63
C VAL A 47 -9.43 -10.02 2.38
N TRP A 48 -8.98 -9.18 1.46
CA TRP A 48 -7.54 -8.99 1.22
C TRP A 48 -6.92 -8.04 2.24
N LYS A 49 -7.55 -6.92 2.45
CA LYS A 49 -7.13 -5.92 3.43
C LYS A 49 -8.29 -5.01 3.85
N PHE A 50 -8.12 -4.38 4.98
CA PHE A 50 -8.86 -3.19 5.36
C PHE A 50 -7.97 -1.97 5.14
N ALA A 51 -8.57 -0.83 4.80
CA ALA A 51 -7.91 0.47 4.85
C ALA A 51 -8.74 1.40 5.72
N LEU A 52 -8.11 2.06 6.66
CA LEU A 52 -8.73 2.99 7.59
C LEU A 52 -8.09 4.35 7.45
N THR A 53 -8.91 5.39 7.42
CA THR A 53 -8.47 6.80 7.45
C THR A 53 -9.04 7.48 8.69
N ASP A 54 -8.24 8.32 9.31
CA ASP A 54 -8.64 9.10 10.47
C ASP A 54 -7.82 10.39 10.57
N GLU A 55 -8.48 11.53 10.75
CA GLU A 55 -7.82 12.82 10.98
C GLU A 55 -7.12 12.88 12.36
N ASP A 56 -7.58 12.10 13.35
CA ASP A 56 -6.90 11.90 14.62
C ASP A 56 -5.78 10.86 14.47
N ILE A 57 -4.63 11.31 13.97
CA ILE A 57 -3.47 10.45 13.73
C ILE A 57 -3.04 9.69 15.00
N PRO A 58 -2.95 10.30 16.19
CA PRO A 58 -2.65 9.56 17.42
C PRO A 58 -3.65 8.44 17.71
N ARG A 59 -4.94 8.61 17.42
CA ARG A 59 -5.97 7.57 17.57
C ARG A 59 -5.70 6.42 16.60
N LEU A 60 -5.46 6.73 15.33
CA LEU A 60 -5.17 5.75 14.30
C LEU A 60 -3.89 4.95 14.62
N GLN A 61 -2.85 5.62 15.11
CA GLN A 61 -1.61 4.96 15.53
C GLN A 61 -1.80 4.01 16.70
N ARG A 62 -2.57 4.41 17.71
CA ARG A 62 -2.91 3.53 18.85
C ARG A 62 -3.68 2.31 18.38
N PHE A 63 -4.69 2.51 17.52
CA PHE A 63 -5.48 1.44 16.94
C PHE A 63 -4.63 0.47 16.11
N ALA A 64 -3.78 0.96 15.20
CA ALA A 64 -2.91 0.13 14.38
C ALA A 64 -1.97 -0.73 15.25
N ARG A 65 -1.41 -0.15 16.33
CA ARG A 65 -0.57 -0.88 17.28
C ARG A 65 -1.34 -1.96 18.00
N GLU A 66 -2.50 -1.64 18.55
CA GLU A 66 -3.37 -2.59 19.27
C GLU A 66 -3.76 -3.77 18.36
N VAL A 67 -4.16 -3.50 17.12
CA VAL A 67 -4.50 -4.52 16.12
C VAL A 67 -3.31 -5.41 15.81
N GLY A 68 -2.13 -4.82 15.59
CA GLY A 68 -0.91 -5.57 15.33
C GLY A 68 -0.52 -6.47 16.50
N GLU A 69 -0.51 -5.94 17.71
CA GLU A 69 -0.11 -6.66 18.93
C GLU A 69 -1.14 -7.73 19.33
N THR A 70 -2.44 -7.43 19.22
CA THR A 70 -3.50 -8.32 19.73
C THR A 70 -3.90 -9.38 18.71
N LEU A 71 -3.98 -9.03 17.42
CA LEU A 71 -4.46 -9.89 16.37
C LEU A 71 -3.34 -10.45 15.47
N GLY A 72 -2.11 -9.98 15.64
CA GLY A 72 -0.98 -10.38 14.81
C GLY A 72 -1.15 -10.00 13.33
N LEU A 73 -1.91 -8.94 13.06
CA LEU A 73 -2.09 -8.43 11.70
C LEU A 73 -0.97 -7.45 11.34
N GLU A 74 -0.69 -7.32 10.07
CA GLU A 74 0.28 -6.37 9.54
C GLU A 74 -0.43 -5.06 9.23
N CYS A 75 0.10 -3.94 9.76
CA CYS A 75 -0.41 -2.59 9.58
C CYS A 75 0.64 -1.77 8.83
N GLU A 76 0.37 -1.43 7.58
CA GLU A 76 1.24 -0.60 6.74
C GLU A 76 0.61 0.77 6.52
N TRP A 77 1.40 1.82 6.68
CA TRP A 77 0.96 3.20 6.40
C TRP A 77 1.04 3.46 4.90
N SER A 78 -0.10 3.65 4.26
CA SER A 78 -0.18 4.01 2.83
C SER A 78 -0.25 5.52 2.63
N TRP A 79 -0.60 6.27 3.68
CA TRP A 79 -0.58 7.74 3.75
C TRP A 79 -0.40 8.18 5.20
N HIS A 80 -0.22 9.49 5.45
CA HIS A 80 -0.02 9.99 6.81
C HIS A 80 -1.26 9.76 7.73
N ASP A 81 -2.43 9.70 7.15
CA ASP A 81 -3.73 9.52 7.81
C ASP A 81 -4.44 8.21 7.42
N GLN A 82 -3.74 7.30 6.74
CA GLN A 82 -4.30 6.02 6.29
C GLN A 82 -3.40 4.84 6.65
N VAL A 83 -3.99 3.84 7.28
CA VAL A 83 -3.36 2.54 7.55
C VAL A 83 -4.07 1.42 6.81
N ASP A 84 -3.29 0.59 6.14
CA ASP A 84 -3.72 -0.66 5.52
C ASP A 84 -3.45 -1.81 6.49
N ILE A 85 -4.49 -2.60 6.78
CA ILE A 85 -4.44 -3.72 7.71
C ILE A 85 -4.68 -5.01 6.93
N ALA A 86 -3.73 -5.91 7.00
CA ALA A 86 -3.79 -7.17 6.27
C ALA A 86 -3.24 -8.33 7.12
N ARG A 87 -3.36 -9.54 6.59
CA ARG A 87 -2.73 -10.72 7.19
C ARG A 87 -1.22 -10.53 7.25
N ALA A 88 -0.59 -10.96 8.34
CA ALA A 88 0.86 -10.96 8.48
C ALA A 88 1.56 -11.60 7.27
N GLY A 89 2.63 -10.99 6.80
CA GLY A 89 3.34 -11.40 5.60
C GLY A 89 2.76 -10.84 4.29
N ASN A 90 1.85 -9.88 4.36
CA ASN A 90 1.21 -9.28 3.19
C ASN A 90 1.80 -7.89 2.82
N SER A 91 2.98 -7.55 3.29
CA SER A 91 3.67 -6.32 2.86
C SER A 91 4.14 -6.40 1.40
N LYS A 92 4.32 -5.25 0.75
CA LYS A 92 4.82 -5.19 -0.64
C LYS A 92 6.17 -5.90 -0.77
N GLY A 93 7.09 -5.70 0.17
CA GLY A 93 8.41 -6.35 0.14
C GLY A 93 8.32 -7.87 0.27
N LYS A 94 7.51 -8.37 1.20
CA LYS A 94 7.32 -9.81 1.39
C LYS A 94 6.67 -10.48 0.18
N ARG A 95 5.66 -9.84 -0.41
CA ARG A 95 4.99 -10.36 -1.62
C ARG A 95 5.91 -10.34 -2.83
N LEU A 96 6.67 -9.27 -3.01
CA LEU A 96 7.68 -9.21 -4.06
C LEU A 96 8.73 -10.31 -3.89
N ALA A 97 9.26 -10.51 -2.69
CA ALA A 97 10.24 -11.55 -2.42
C ALA A 97 9.70 -12.97 -2.71
N GLN A 98 8.45 -13.25 -2.35
CA GLN A 98 7.80 -14.52 -2.67
C GLN A 98 7.66 -14.73 -4.18
N TRP A 99 7.25 -13.69 -4.91
CA TRP A 99 7.10 -13.76 -6.36
C TRP A 99 8.46 -13.95 -7.05
N VAL A 100 9.48 -13.16 -6.68
CA VAL A 100 10.84 -13.26 -7.21
C VAL A 100 11.40 -14.66 -7.00
N ALA A 101 11.26 -15.22 -5.79
CA ALA A 101 11.69 -16.58 -5.49
C ALA A 101 10.95 -17.62 -6.34
N SER A 102 9.64 -17.44 -6.59
CA SER A 102 8.87 -18.34 -7.46
C SER A 102 9.33 -18.33 -8.92
N GLN A 103 9.99 -17.25 -9.36
CA GLN A 103 10.61 -17.14 -10.69
C GLN A 103 12.04 -17.68 -10.74
N GLY A 104 12.59 -18.18 -9.62
CA GLY A 104 13.98 -18.60 -9.51
C GLY A 104 15.00 -17.46 -9.54
N LEU A 105 14.56 -16.25 -9.27
CA LEU A 105 15.37 -15.02 -9.26
C LEU A 105 15.77 -14.65 -7.84
N SER A 106 16.77 -13.76 -7.72
CA SER A 106 17.22 -13.18 -6.45
C SER A 106 16.66 -11.77 -6.27
N MET A 107 16.35 -11.39 -5.03
CA MET A 107 16.03 -10.00 -4.69
C MET A 107 17.16 -9.03 -5.02
N GLN A 108 18.40 -9.51 -5.12
CA GLN A 108 19.56 -8.69 -5.55
C GLN A 108 19.47 -8.25 -7.02
N ASP A 109 18.69 -8.99 -7.85
CA ASP A 109 18.48 -8.69 -9.26
C ASP A 109 17.27 -7.75 -9.47
N VAL A 110 16.61 -7.32 -8.39
CA VAL A 110 15.40 -6.50 -8.43
C VAL A 110 15.74 -5.03 -8.29
N VAL A 111 15.14 -4.22 -9.15
CA VAL A 111 15.02 -2.77 -8.97
C VAL A 111 13.58 -2.46 -8.61
N ALA A 112 13.36 -1.77 -7.49
CA ALA A 112 12.04 -1.38 -7.02
C ALA A 112 11.94 0.13 -6.91
N PHE A 113 10.79 0.69 -7.34
CA PHE A 113 10.49 2.12 -7.25
C PHE A 113 9.35 2.34 -6.26
N GLY A 114 9.43 3.40 -5.46
CA GLY A 114 8.40 3.72 -4.48
C GLY A 114 8.48 5.15 -3.97
N ASP A 115 7.41 5.60 -3.33
CA ASP A 115 7.32 6.99 -2.84
C ASP A 115 6.70 7.11 -1.42
N ASN A 116 6.11 6.03 -0.89
CA ASN A 116 5.40 6.14 0.39
C ASN A 116 5.80 5.03 1.38
N TYR A 117 5.31 5.13 2.61
CA TYR A 117 5.66 4.24 3.73
C TYR A 117 5.43 2.76 3.43
N ASN A 118 4.34 2.42 2.72
CA ASN A 118 4.05 1.03 2.34
C ASN A 118 5.01 0.47 1.27
N ASP A 119 5.89 1.30 0.70
CA ASP A 119 6.93 0.87 -0.23
C ASP A 119 8.24 0.55 0.49
N LEU A 120 8.44 1.00 1.73
CA LEU A 120 9.70 0.84 2.47
C LEU A 120 10.18 -0.60 2.48
N SER A 121 9.30 -1.54 2.84
CA SER A 121 9.65 -2.96 2.89
C SER A 121 10.10 -3.52 1.54
N MET A 122 9.57 -2.99 0.45
CA MET A 122 9.92 -3.38 -0.91
C MET A 122 11.26 -2.76 -1.33
N LEU A 123 11.46 -1.46 -1.06
CA LEU A 123 12.71 -0.76 -1.39
C LEU A 123 13.90 -1.31 -0.62
N GLU A 124 13.73 -1.64 0.65
CA GLU A 124 14.77 -2.23 1.50
C GLU A 124 15.13 -3.66 1.08
N ALA A 125 14.14 -4.45 0.63
CA ALA A 125 14.36 -5.83 0.22
C ALA A 125 15.00 -5.95 -1.17
N ALA A 126 14.79 -4.99 -2.06
CA ALA A 126 15.30 -5.01 -3.43
C ALA A 126 16.83 -4.79 -3.48
N GLY A 127 17.50 -5.39 -4.45
CA GLY A 127 18.90 -5.14 -4.75
C GLY A 127 19.19 -3.66 -5.02
N THR A 128 18.23 -2.96 -5.65
CA THR A 128 18.25 -1.50 -5.79
C THR A 128 16.88 -0.92 -5.50
N GLY A 129 16.71 -0.34 -4.32
CA GLY A 129 15.54 0.46 -3.97
C GLY A 129 15.72 1.90 -4.43
N VAL A 130 14.75 2.41 -5.19
CA VAL A 130 14.75 3.73 -5.81
C VAL A 130 13.55 4.53 -5.28
N ALA A 131 13.81 5.62 -4.58
CA ALA A 131 12.78 6.56 -4.15
C ALA A 131 12.48 7.59 -5.23
N MET A 132 11.21 7.91 -5.40
CA MET A 132 10.77 9.04 -6.23
C MET A 132 11.10 10.37 -5.57
N GLY A 133 11.28 11.43 -6.37
CA GLY A 133 11.59 12.76 -5.88
C GLY A 133 10.51 13.38 -4.99
N ASN A 134 9.24 13.01 -5.23
CA ASN A 134 8.09 13.38 -4.38
C ASN A 134 7.90 12.46 -3.17
N ALA A 135 8.75 11.45 -2.97
CA ALA A 135 8.62 10.53 -1.84
C ALA A 135 8.75 11.25 -0.49
N VAL A 136 8.15 10.68 0.55
CA VAL A 136 8.34 11.15 1.92
C VAL A 136 9.79 11.01 2.35
N ASP A 137 10.26 11.91 3.22
CA ASP A 137 11.69 12.00 3.58
C ASP A 137 12.24 10.68 4.16
N GLU A 138 11.45 9.95 4.92
CA GLU A 138 11.84 8.66 5.47
C GLU A 138 12.10 7.62 4.37
N VAL A 139 11.31 7.61 3.31
CA VAL A 139 11.49 6.73 2.15
C VAL A 139 12.76 7.09 1.38
N LYS A 140 12.99 8.40 1.16
CA LYS A 140 14.24 8.87 0.52
C LYS A 140 15.48 8.49 1.33
N ALA A 141 15.40 8.60 2.66
CA ALA A 141 16.52 8.28 3.54
C ALA A 141 16.89 6.79 3.55
N ARG A 142 15.94 5.90 3.23
CA ARG A 142 16.16 4.44 3.22
C ARG A 142 16.38 3.86 1.83
N ALA A 143 16.09 4.62 0.79
CA ALA A 143 16.35 4.20 -0.58
C ALA A 143 17.85 4.30 -0.92
N ARG A 144 18.30 3.43 -1.82
CA ARG A 144 19.69 3.47 -2.33
C ARG A 144 19.90 4.63 -3.29
N VAL A 145 18.88 5.01 -4.04
CA VAL A 145 18.89 6.08 -5.05
C VAL A 145 17.63 6.91 -4.92
N VAL A 146 17.74 8.22 -5.15
CA VAL A 146 16.59 9.12 -5.30
C VAL A 146 16.64 9.69 -6.72
N ILE A 147 15.51 9.63 -7.43
CA ILE A 147 15.35 10.13 -8.80
C ILE A 147 14.40 11.33 -8.85
N GLY A 148 13.97 11.78 -10.03
CA GLY A 148 12.96 12.82 -10.17
C GLY A 148 11.58 12.36 -9.64
N ASP A 149 10.62 13.30 -9.63
CA ASP A 149 9.27 13.01 -9.14
C ASP A 149 8.47 12.10 -10.10
N ASN A 150 7.31 11.64 -9.65
CA ASN A 150 6.44 10.74 -10.42
C ASN A 150 5.73 11.41 -11.59
N GLU A 151 5.76 12.75 -11.70
CA GLU A 151 5.27 13.52 -12.84
C GLU A 151 6.32 13.65 -13.97
N SER A 152 7.55 13.17 -13.73
CA SER A 152 8.66 13.26 -14.66
C SER A 152 8.94 11.94 -15.39
N THR A 153 9.86 11.97 -16.37
CA THR A 153 10.36 10.79 -17.09
C THR A 153 11.44 10.01 -16.33
N SER A 154 11.66 10.33 -15.07
CA SER A 154 12.82 9.87 -14.28
C SER A 154 12.94 8.36 -14.14
N ILE A 155 11.83 7.61 -14.06
CA ILE A 155 11.87 6.14 -14.07
C ILE A 155 12.43 5.62 -15.39
N ALA A 156 11.91 6.11 -16.51
CA ALA A 156 12.37 5.71 -17.83
C ALA A 156 13.86 6.06 -18.03
N GLU A 157 14.26 7.27 -17.63
CA GLU A 157 15.66 7.70 -17.70
C GLU A 157 16.58 6.83 -16.83
N PHE A 158 16.14 6.48 -15.62
CA PHE A 158 16.89 5.58 -14.76
C PHE A 158 17.08 4.21 -15.40
N ILE A 159 16.02 3.63 -15.96
CA ILE A 159 16.08 2.33 -16.64
C ILE A 159 17.06 2.39 -17.80
N TYR A 160 16.96 3.39 -18.65
CA TYR A 160 17.85 3.55 -19.81
C TYR A 160 19.33 3.73 -19.44
N ARG A 161 19.61 4.45 -18.36
CA ARG A 161 21.00 4.78 -17.99
C ARG A 161 21.66 3.72 -17.13
N GLN A 162 20.88 2.94 -16.36
CA GLN A 162 21.42 2.06 -15.32
C GLN A 162 21.18 0.58 -15.61
N LEU A 163 20.22 0.24 -16.46
CA LEU A 163 19.81 -1.15 -16.66
C LEU A 163 19.95 -1.63 -18.13
N LEU A 164 20.01 -0.72 -19.10
CA LEU A 164 20.19 -1.01 -20.53
C LEU A 164 21.50 -0.46 -21.06
#